data_21fc95b193a75e9d8306b02605e02eeb
#
_entry.id   21fc95b193a75e9d8306b02605e02eeb
#
_cell.length_a   1.000
_cell.length_b   1.000
_cell.length_c   1.000
_cell.angle_alpha   90.00
_cell.angle_beta   90.00
_cell.angle_gamma   90.00
#
_symmetry.space_group_name_H-M   'P 1'
#
loop_
_entity.id
_entity.type
_entity.pdbx_description
1 polymer ?
#
loop_
_entity_poly.entity_id
_entity_poly.type
_entity_poly.pdbx_seq_one_letter_code
_entity_poly.pdbx_strand_id
1 'polypeptide(L)'
;NLRKTETLQNKGRGFETRYTGMIWSAFRPSDDACTFNYNIPGNMFCSVVLGYLKEIVELVYQDEYLQERIVDLKFQIDYGIELFGIVRHPKYGKIYAYETDGYGNHVLMDDANVPSLLSIPYLGFADANDEIYKNTRAFILSKENPYYFEGNRAKGIGSPHTWSEYIWPIALSMQGLTSLLQHEREALIQTII
;
A
#
# COMPACT_ATOMS: atom_id res chain seq x y z
N ASN A 1 18.16 -17.76 5.45
CA ASN A 1 17.76 -16.42 5.88
C ASN A 1 17.98 -16.24 7.37
N LEU A 2 18.54 -15.11 7.75
CA LEU A 2 18.88 -14.78 9.12
C LEU A 2 17.72 -14.16 9.91
N ARG A 3 16.70 -13.63 9.22
CA ARG A 3 15.53 -13.01 9.83
C ARG A 3 14.25 -13.75 9.46
N LYS A 4 13.37 -13.95 10.45
CA LYS A 4 12.05 -14.58 10.22
C LYS A 4 11.15 -13.71 9.32
N THR A 5 11.28 -12.41 9.42
CA THR A 5 10.54 -11.43 8.61
C THR A 5 10.89 -11.50 7.13
N GLU A 6 12.09 -11.95 6.78
CA GLU A 6 12.58 -12.10 5.41
C GLU A 6 12.36 -13.52 4.84
N THR A 7 11.58 -14.35 5.52
CA THR A 7 11.39 -15.75 5.12
C THR A 7 9.91 -16.04 4.91
N LEU A 8 9.57 -16.41 3.68
CA LEU A 8 8.22 -16.85 3.34
C LEU A 8 7.81 -18.09 4.16
N GLN A 9 6.56 -18.07 4.61
CA GLN A 9 5.92 -19.19 5.28
C GLN A 9 5.84 -20.43 4.37
N ASN A 10 5.40 -21.56 4.92
CA ASN A 10 5.16 -22.78 4.18
C ASN A 10 6.35 -23.21 3.31
N LYS A 11 7.56 -23.25 3.92
CA LYS A 11 8.82 -23.66 3.27
C LYS A 11 9.16 -22.85 2.01
N GLY A 12 8.90 -21.55 2.03
CA GLY A 12 9.18 -20.64 0.92
C GLY A 12 8.09 -20.54 -0.15
N ARG A 13 6.93 -21.14 0.09
CA ARG A 13 5.80 -21.11 -0.87
C ARG A 13 4.82 -19.96 -0.62
N GLY A 14 4.94 -19.27 0.52
CA GLY A 14 3.99 -18.26 0.96
C GLY A 14 2.72 -18.85 1.57
N PHE A 15 1.77 -17.99 1.87
CA PHE A 15 0.48 -18.39 2.41
C PHE A 15 -0.44 -18.95 1.30
N GLU A 16 -1.39 -19.81 1.66
CA GLU A 16 -2.39 -20.27 0.72
C GLU A 16 -3.31 -19.11 0.31
N THR A 17 -3.47 -18.89 -0.99
CA THR A 17 -4.23 -17.78 -1.54
C THR A 17 -5.32 -18.24 -2.48
N ARG A 18 -6.48 -17.56 -2.45
CA ARG A 18 -7.52 -17.69 -3.46
C ARG A 18 -7.19 -16.80 -4.65
N TYR A 19 -7.59 -17.19 -5.87
CA TYR A 19 -7.51 -16.30 -7.02
C TYR A 19 -8.38 -15.05 -6.82
N THR A 20 -7.78 -13.89 -7.02
CA THR A 20 -8.42 -12.57 -6.82
C THR A 20 -8.36 -11.65 -8.03
N GLY A 21 -7.64 -12.03 -9.08
CA GLY A 21 -7.29 -11.14 -10.19
C GLY A 21 -6.07 -10.24 -9.91
N MET A 22 -5.64 -10.13 -8.65
CA MET A 22 -4.46 -9.35 -8.26
C MET A 22 -3.15 -10.12 -8.50
N ILE A 23 -2.05 -9.39 -8.52
CA ILE A 23 -0.70 -9.94 -8.64
C ILE A 23 -0.23 -10.44 -7.27
N TRP A 24 0.19 -11.69 -7.23
CA TRP A 24 0.77 -12.33 -6.07
C TRP A 24 2.20 -11.78 -5.82
N SER A 25 2.52 -11.44 -4.58
CA SER A 25 3.81 -10.91 -4.19
C SER A 25 4.43 -11.73 -3.07
N ALA A 26 5.69 -12.11 -3.23
CA ALA A 26 6.43 -12.81 -2.19
C ALA A 26 6.82 -11.86 -1.05
N PHE A 27 7.27 -10.66 -1.42
CA PHE A 27 7.85 -9.70 -0.50
C PHE A 27 7.18 -8.34 -0.62
N ARG A 28 7.22 -7.60 0.47
CA ARG A 28 6.84 -6.19 0.58
C ARG A 28 7.92 -5.29 -0.04
N PRO A 29 7.64 -4.02 -0.28
CA PRO A 29 8.66 -3.04 -0.68
C PRO A 29 9.83 -2.90 0.32
N SER A 30 9.64 -3.31 1.56
CA SER A 30 10.66 -3.34 2.63
C SER A 30 11.55 -4.58 2.63
N ASP A 31 11.43 -5.47 1.66
CA ASP A 31 12.06 -6.80 1.63
C ASP A 31 11.54 -7.82 2.67
N ASP A 32 10.59 -7.42 3.52
CA ASP A 32 9.92 -8.36 4.41
C ASP A 32 8.97 -9.28 3.65
N ALA A 33 8.91 -10.55 4.07
CA ALA A 33 7.99 -11.51 3.48
C ALA A 33 6.53 -11.12 3.74
N CYS A 34 5.69 -11.16 2.72
CA CYS A 34 4.25 -10.98 2.88
C CYS A 34 3.68 -12.07 3.81
N THR A 35 2.78 -11.66 4.69
CA THR A 35 1.97 -12.57 5.50
C THR A 35 0.88 -13.19 4.63
N PHE A 36 0.12 -12.34 3.93
CA PHE A 36 -0.83 -12.71 2.90
C PHE A 36 -0.38 -12.13 1.57
N ASN A 37 -0.23 -12.97 0.57
CA ASN A 37 0.58 -12.68 -0.60
C ASN A 37 -0.06 -11.78 -1.68
N TYR A 38 -1.19 -11.12 -1.39
CA TYR A 38 -1.68 -10.01 -2.20
C TYR A 38 -1.43 -8.69 -1.45
N ASN A 39 -0.30 -8.05 -1.75
CA ASN A 39 0.02 -6.72 -1.23
C ASN A 39 -0.83 -5.67 -1.94
N ILE A 40 -1.73 -5.01 -1.22
CA ILE A 40 -2.72 -4.10 -1.81
C ILE A 40 -2.06 -2.84 -2.39
N PRO A 41 -1.19 -2.09 -1.67
CA PRO A 41 -0.57 -0.91 -2.27
C PRO A 41 0.31 -1.24 -3.47
N GLY A 42 0.96 -2.40 -3.51
CA GLY A 42 1.69 -2.87 -4.68
C GLY A 42 0.78 -3.12 -5.88
N ASN A 43 -0.39 -3.71 -5.68
CA ASN A 43 -1.39 -3.90 -6.73
C ASN A 43 -2.00 -2.58 -7.20
N MET A 44 -2.25 -1.61 -6.31
CA MET A 44 -2.69 -0.26 -6.67
C MET A 44 -1.68 0.44 -7.57
N PHE A 45 -0.39 0.37 -7.23
CA PHE A 45 0.67 0.93 -8.06
C PHE A 45 0.74 0.25 -9.42
N CYS A 46 0.62 -1.07 -9.48
CA CYS A 46 0.55 -1.82 -10.74
C CYS A 46 -0.63 -1.36 -11.62
N SER A 47 -1.81 -1.17 -11.05
CA SER A 47 -2.99 -0.66 -11.75
C SER A 47 -2.74 0.71 -12.39
N VAL A 48 -2.11 1.64 -11.67
CA VAL A 48 -1.75 2.97 -12.19
C VAL A 48 -0.74 2.85 -13.34
N VAL A 49 0.30 2.05 -13.16
CA VAL A 49 1.33 1.83 -14.21
C VAL A 49 0.73 1.20 -15.47
N LEU A 50 -0.23 0.28 -15.32
CA LEU A 50 -0.96 -0.27 -16.47
C LEU A 50 -1.77 0.80 -17.22
N GLY A 51 -2.30 1.82 -16.51
CA GLY A 51 -2.91 2.98 -17.15
C GLY A 51 -1.93 3.75 -18.03
N TYR A 52 -0.75 4.06 -17.53
CA TYR A 52 0.31 4.71 -18.32
C TYR A 52 0.80 3.85 -19.47
N LEU A 53 0.94 2.54 -19.25
CA LEU A 53 1.35 1.61 -20.29
C LEU A 53 0.33 1.54 -21.42
N LYS A 54 -0.98 1.58 -21.09
CA LYS A 54 -2.05 1.66 -22.09
C LYS A 54 -1.87 2.88 -22.98
N GLU A 55 -1.65 4.07 -22.41
CA GLU A 55 -1.44 5.30 -23.17
C GLU A 55 -0.20 5.20 -24.09
N ILE A 56 0.90 4.66 -23.59
CA ILE A 56 2.11 4.47 -24.39
C ILE A 56 1.85 3.51 -25.56
N VAL A 57 1.17 2.39 -25.31
CA VAL A 57 0.86 1.41 -26.36
C VAL A 57 -0.09 2.00 -27.40
N GLU A 58 -1.09 2.77 -27.00
CA GLU A 58 -2.02 3.45 -27.89
C GLU A 58 -1.34 4.49 -28.78
N LEU A 59 -0.48 5.33 -28.18
CA LEU A 59 0.11 6.48 -28.89
C LEU A 59 1.37 6.13 -29.70
N VAL A 60 2.16 5.16 -29.22
CA VAL A 60 3.49 4.87 -29.78
C VAL A 60 3.51 3.59 -30.58
N TYR A 61 2.99 2.50 -30.00
CA TYR A 61 3.08 1.17 -30.64
C TYR A 61 1.89 0.84 -31.52
N GLN A 62 0.71 1.41 -31.23
CA GLN A 62 -0.55 1.17 -31.96
C GLN A 62 -0.88 -0.33 -32.08
N ASP A 63 -0.60 -1.08 -30.99
CA ASP A 63 -0.84 -2.52 -30.89
C ASP A 63 -2.15 -2.77 -30.13
N GLU A 64 -3.22 -3.00 -30.86
CA GLU A 64 -4.56 -3.23 -30.32
C GLU A 64 -4.63 -4.48 -29.43
N TYR A 65 -3.92 -5.55 -29.78
CA TYR A 65 -3.90 -6.77 -28.97
C TYR A 65 -3.24 -6.54 -27.62
N LEU A 66 -2.11 -5.86 -27.60
CA LEU A 66 -1.42 -5.52 -26.35
C LEU A 66 -2.26 -4.56 -25.48
N GLN A 67 -2.94 -3.60 -26.13
CA GLN A 67 -3.83 -2.66 -25.45
C GLN A 67 -4.99 -3.39 -24.76
N GLU A 68 -5.66 -4.33 -25.45
CA GLU A 68 -6.73 -5.14 -24.86
C GLU A 68 -6.24 -5.95 -23.65
N ARG A 69 -5.05 -6.56 -23.74
CA ARG A 69 -4.45 -7.32 -22.64
C ARG A 69 -4.15 -6.45 -21.42
N ILE A 70 -3.69 -5.23 -21.62
CA ILE A 70 -3.41 -4.26 -20.55
C ILE A 70 -4.70 -3.83 -19.86
N VAL A 71 -5.75 -3.52 -20.64
CA VAL A 71 -7.06 -3.15 -20.11
C VAL A 71 -7.68 -4.27 -19.29
N ASP A 72 -7.61 -5.50 -19.79
CA ASP A 72 -8.14 -6.68 -19.10
C ASP A 72 -7.40 -6.93 -17.77
N LEU A 73 -6.07 -6.90 -17.79
CA LEU A 73 -5.28 -7.10 -16.59
C LEU A 73 -5.54 -6.00 -15.55
N LYS A 74 -5.58 -4.73 -15.99
CA LYS A 74 -5.93 -3.62 -15.10
C LYS A 74 -7.30 -3.80 -14.47
N PHE A 75 -8.30 -4.16 -15.26
CA PHE A 75 -9.65 -4.41 -14.76
C PHE A 75 -9.68 -5.53 -13.71
N GLN A 76 -8.96 -6.64 -13.93
CA GLN A 76 -8.88 -7.73 -12.97
C GLN A 76 -8.26 -7.29 -11.64
N ILE A 77 -7.18 -6.50 -11.70
CA ILE A 77 -6.52 -5.97 -10.50
C ILE A 77 -7.45 -5.01 -9.74
N ASP A 78 -8.05 -4.04 -10.44
CA ASP A 78 -8.95 -3.06 -9.81
C ASP A 78 -10.14 -3.74 -9.13
N TYR A 79 -10.76 -4.69 -9.83
CA TYR A 79 -11.86 -5.48 -9.29
C TYR A 79 -11.43 -6.33 -8.09
N GLY A 80 -10.23 -6.92 -8.14
CA GLY A 80 -9.64 -7.66 -7.03
C GLY A 80 -9.41 -6.78 -5.80
N ILE A 81 -8.89 -5.56 -5.99
CA ILE A 81 -8.71 -4.58 -4.90
C ILE A 81 -10.07 -4.21 -4.29
N GLU A 82 -11.07 -3.92 -5.12
CA GLU A 82 -12.41 -3.55 -4.63
C GLU A 82 -13.05 -4.66 -3.80
N LEU A 83 -12.97 -5.92 -4.25
CA LEU A 83 -13.63 -7.05 -3.59
C LEU A 83 -12.87 -7.57 -2.37
N PHE A 84 -11.54 -7.56 -2.40
CA PHE A 84 -10.72 -8.25 -1.40
C PHE A 84 -9.78 -7.33 -0.63
N GLY A 85 -9.55 -6.10 -1.12
CA GLY A 85 -8.64 -5.14 -0.50
C GLY A 85 -9.31 -4.16 0.46
N ILE A 86 -10.65 -4.09 0.49
CA ILE A 86 -11.40 -3.15 1.33
C ILE A 86 -12.06 -3.90 2.48
N VAL A 87 -11.84 -3.42 3.70
CA VAL A 87 -12.43 -3.98 4.92
C VAL A 87 -13.23 -2.93 5.69
N ARG A 88 -14.23 -3.38 6.46
CA ARG A 88 -14.96 -2.51 7.37
C ARG A 88 -14.33 -2.54 8.76
N HIS A 89 -13.65 -1.46 9.11
CA HIS A 89 -13.08 -1.28 10.46
C HIS A 89 -14.11 -0.67 11.41
N PRO A 90 -14.24 -1.17 12.67
CA PRO A 90 -15.28 -0.70 13.62
C PRO A 90 -15.24 0.81 13.88
N LYS A 91 -14.05 1.40 13.93
CA LYS A 91 -13.82 2.81 14.26
C LYS A 91 -13.72 3.72 13.06
N TYR A 92 -13.10 3.24 11.98
CA TYR A 92 -12.73 4.07 10.83
C TYR A 92 -13.65 3.88 9.61
N GLY A 93 -14.60 2.93 9.65
CA GLY A 93 -15.46 2.64 8.52
C GLY A 93 -14.75 1.76 7.46
N LYS A 94 -14.97 2.03 6.17
CA LYS A 94 -14.25 1.32 5.11
C LYS A 94 -12.82 1.82 5.02
N ILE A 95 -11.85 0.89 5.06
CA ILE A 95 -10.41 1.16 4.89
C ILE A 95 -9.81 0.15 3.92
N TYR A 96 -8.67 0.49 3.33
CA TYR A 96 -7.85 -0.49 2.62
C TYR A 96 -7.04 -1.33 3.60
N ALA A 97 -7.00 -2.64 3.36
CA ALA A 97 -6.06 -3.53 4.01
C ALA A 97 -4.66 -3.39 3.36
N TYR A 98 -3.62 -3.76 4.09
CA TYR A 98 -2.26 -3.79 3.54
C TYR A 98 -2.00 -5.05 2.73
N GLU A 99 -2.50 -6.20 3.21
CA GLU A 99 -2.42 -7.49 2.53
C GLU A 99 -3.72 -8.28 2.68
N THR A 100 -3.98 -9.17 1.73
CA THR A 100 -5.07 -10.17 1.80
C THR A 100 -4.65 -11.51 1.19
N ASP A 101 -5.32 -12.58 1.57
CA ASP A 101 -5.18 -13.92 0.97
C ASP A 101 -6.32 -14.25 -0.03
N GLY A 102 -7.34 -13.39 -0.12
CA GLY A 102 -8.55 -13.60 -0.90
C GLY A 102 -9.60 -14.52 -0.24
N TYR A 103 -9.30 -15.12 0.90
CA TYR A 103 -10.25 -15.90 1.71
C TYR A 103 -10.94 -15.10 2.81
N GLY A 104 -10.62 -13.81 2.93
CA GLY A 104 -11.17 -12.91 3.94
C GLY A 104 -10.22 -12.63 5.11
N ASN A 105 -8.99 -13.12 5.05
CA ASN A 105 -7.95 -12.73 5.99
C ASN A 105 -7.21 -11.48 5.48
N HIS A 106 -6.91 -10.57 6.40
CA HIS A 106 -6.30 -9.29 6.09
C HIS A 106 -5.20 -8.93 7.08
N VAL A 107 -4.16 -8.26 6.60
CA VAL A 107 -3.21 -7.54 7.45
C VAL A 107 -3.59 -6.08 7.46
N LEU A 108 -3.86 -5.54 8.65
CA LEU A 108 -4.20 -4.14 8.87
C LEU A 108 -2.99 -3.43 9.47
N MET A 109 -2.25 -2.74 8.63
CA MET A 109 -1.05 -1.96 8.96
C MET A 109 -0.73 -1.01 7.80
N ASP A 110 0.30 -0.22 7.94
CA ASP A 110 1.05 0.35 6.84
C ASP A 110 2.56 0.27 7.14
N ASP A 111 3.35 0.31 6.09
CA ASP A 111 4.80 0.28 6.11
C ASP A 111 5.34 1.58 5.50
N ALA A 112 6.46 2.08 6.00
CA ALA A 112 7.08 3.31 5.51
C ALA A 112 7.56 3.24 4.05
N ASN A 113 7.78 2.05 3.51
CA ASN A 113 8.27 1.85 2.15
C ASN A 113 7.17 2.00 1.10
N VAL A 114 7.47 2.75 0.06
CA VAL A 114 6.57 2.98 -1.08
C VAL A 114 6.73 1.86 -2.12
N PRO A 115 5.62 1.32 -2.66
CA PRO A 115 4.22 1.67 -2.46
C PRO A 115 3.68 1.28 -1.08
N SER A 116 2.96 2.22 -0.44
CA SER A 116 2.32 2.08 0.86
C SER A 116 0.87 2.58 0.80
N LEU A 117 0.06 2.28 1.81
CA LEU A 117 -1.30 2.83 1.88
C LEU A 117 -1.29 4.36 2.03
N LEU A 118 -0.30 4.91 2.72
CA LEU A 118 -0.11 6.36 2.83
C LEU A 118 0.17 7.00 1.47
N SER A 119 0.84 6.30 0.57
CA SER A 119 1.27 6.82 -0.73
C SER A 119 0.20 6.77 -1.83
N ILE A 120 -0.98 6.25 -1.56
CA ILE A 120 -2.06 6.06 -2.56
C ILE A 120 -2.31 7.29 -3.44
N PRO A 121 -2.49 8.54 -2.88
CA PRO A 121 -2.72 9.71 -3.71
C PRO A 121 -1.48 10.16 -4.48
N TYR A 122 -0.31 10.01 -3.89
CA TYR A 122 0.96 10.34 -4.55
C TYR A 122 1.19 9.46 -5.78
N LEU A 123 0.84 8.18 -5.69
CA LEU A 123 0.93 7.23 -6.78
C LEU A 123 -0.17 7.43 -7.84
N GLY A 124 -1.25 8.14 -7.52
CA GLY A 124 -2.34 8.44 -8.44
C GLY A 124 -3.44 7.38 -8.52
N PHE A 125 -3.52 6.46 -7.54
CA PHE A 125 -4.58 5.45 -7.53
C PHE A 125 -5.93 6.01 -7.07
N ALA A 126 -5.94 6.84 -6.04
CA ALA A 126 -7.13 7.54 -5.56
C ALA A 126 -6.80 8.96 -5.12
N ASP A 127 -7.80 9.85 -5.13
CA ASP A 127 -7.65 11.23 -4.64
C ASP A 127 -7.48 11.27 -3.11
N ALA A 128 -6.75 12.27 -2.62
CA ALA A 128 -6.58 12.49 -1.17
C ALA A 128 -7.91 12.83 -0.44
N ASN A 129 -8.94 13.23 -1.16
CA ASN A 129 -10.31 13.43 -0.64
C ASN A 129 -11.18 12.16 -0.70
N ASP A 130 -10.72 11.08 -1.32
CA ASP A 130 -11.47 9.83 -1.33
C ASP A 130 -11.80 9.36 0.09
N GLU A 131 -13.04 8.91 0.30
CA GLU A 131 -13.52 8.55 1.64
C GLU A 131 -12.77 7.35 2.22
N ILE A 132 -12.53 6.32 1.40
CA ILE A 132 -11.83 5.12 1.86
C ILE A 132 -10.38 5.46 2.18
N TYR A 133 -9.74 6.29 1.34
CA TYR A 133 -8.39 6.76 1.61
C TYR A 133 -8.31 7.60 2.88
N LYS A 134 -9.22 8.56 3.11
CA LYS A 134 -9.24 9.36 4.34
C LYS A 134 -9.38 8.49 5.59
N ASN A 135 -10.26 7.50 5.54
CA ASN A 135 -10.44 6.55 6.62
C ASN A 135 -9.17 5.70 6.84
N THR A 136 -8.58 5.23 5.76
CA THR A 136 -7.30 4.47 5.78
C THR A 136 -6.19 5.32 6.37
N ARG A 137 -6.04 6.57 5.91
CA ARG A 137 -5.05 7.51 6.43
C ARG A 137 -5.23 7.76 7.94
N ALA A 138 -6.46 7.94 8.40
CA ALA A 138 -6.76 8.11 9.82
C ALA A 138 -6.39 6.85 10.64
N PHE A 139 -6.59 5.66 10.09
CA PHE A 139 -6.19 4.40 10.72
C PHE A 139 -4.65 4.26 10.77
N ILE A 140 -3.95 4.39 9.64
CA ILE A 140 -2.50 4.13 9.57
C ILE A 140 -1.67 5.17 10.31
N LEU A 141 -2.17 6.40 10.50
CA LEU A 141 -1.57 7.46 11.31
C LEU A 141 -2.09 7.45 12.77
N SER A 142 -2.43 6.29 13.28
CA SER A 142 -2.88 6.08 14.65
C SER A 142 -2.16 4.90 15.30
N LYS A 143 -2.28 4.75 16.62
CA LYS A 143 -1.72 3.63 17.39
C LYS A 143 -2.33 2.27 17.04
N GLU A 144 -3.38 2.22 16.23
CA GLU A 144 -3.96 0.98 15.72
C GLU A 144 -3.16 0.39 14.56
N ASN A 145 -2.32 1.20 13.88
CA ASN A 145 -1.24 0.70 13.05
C ASN A 145 -0.06 0.29 13.93
N PRO A 146 0.34 -1.00 13.95
CA PRO A 146 1.42 -1.49 14.82
C PRO A 146 2.79 -0.87 14.53
N TYR A 147 2.94 -0.21 13.38
CA TYR A 147 4.18 0.47 12.96
C TYR A 147 4.08 1.99 13.02
N TYR A 148 3.02 2.53 13.63
CA TYR A 148 2.95 3.96 13.95
C TYR A 148 3.57 4.22 15.32
N PHE A 149 4.59 5.05 15.36
CA PHE A 149 5.34 5.38 16.56
C PHE A 149 5.23 6.84 16.93
N GLU A 150 5.27 7.11 18.23
CA GLU A 150 5.23 8.46 18.77
C GLU A 150 6.48 8.69 19.63
N GLY A 151 7.38 9.53 19.16
CA GLY A 151 8.57 9.98 19.88
C GLY A 151 8.47 11.44 20.32
N ASN A 152 9.48 11.91 21.03
CA ASN A 152 9.52 13.28 21.52
C ASN A 152 9.68 14.33 20.40
N ARG A 153 10.26 13.94 19.26
CA ARG A 153 10.55 14.85 18.13
C ARG A 153 9.63 14.62 16.92
N ALA A 154 9.17 13.42 16.73
CA ALA A 154 8.35 13.04 15.59
C ALA A 154 7.30 12.01 15.97
N LYS A 155 6.22 11.98 15.17
CA LYS A 155 5.23 10.90 15.13
C LYS A 155 5.08 10.46 13.68
N GLY A 156 5.07 9.16 13.43
CA GLY A 156 4.97 8.67 12.04
C GLY A 156 5.13 7.17 11.92
N ILE A 157 5.12 6.71 10.68
CA ILE A 157 5.19 5.30 10.35
C ILE A 157 6.64 4.85 10.24
N GLY A 158 6.93 3.71 10.84
CA GLY A 158 8.16 2.95 10.67
C GLY A 158 7.96 1.73 9.81
N SER A 159 8.76 0.69 10.04
CA SER A 159 8.72 -0.54 9.24
C SER A 159 9.03 -1.77 10.12
N PRO A 160 8.43 -2.93 9.83
CA PRO A 160 8.86 -4.20 10.42
C PRO A 160 10.31 -4.56 10.08
N HIS A 161 10.86 -3.94 9.02
CA HIS A 161 12.24 -4.17 8.56
C HIS A 161 13.30 -3.61 9.52
N THR A 162 12.96 -2.62 10.34
CA THR A 162 13.86 -2.00 11.32
C THR A 162 13.45 -2.32 12.75
N TRP A 163 14.24 -1.84 13.71
CA TRP A 163 13.90 -1.93 15.12
C TRP A 163 12.61 -1.17 15.42
N SER A 164 11.90 -1.63 16.42
CA SER A 164 10.74 -0.95 16.98
C SER A 164 11.06 0.52 17.29
N GLU A 165 10.05 1.41 17.14
CA GLU A 165 10.13 2.84 17.41
C GLU A 165 10.98 3.70 16.46
N TYR A 166 11.51 3.11 15.36
CA TYR A 166 12.17 3.86 14.30
C TYR A 166 11.13 4.44 13.34
N ILE A 167 10.94 5.77 13.39
CA ILE A 167 10.13 6.50 12.43
C ILE A 167 10.99 6.78 11.19
N TRP A 168 10.47 6.46 10.01
CA TRP A 168 11.23 6.65 8.78
C TRP A 168 10.98 8.03 8.17
N PRO A 169 12.05 8.79 7.82
CA PRO A 169 11.91 10.10 7.18
C PRO A 169 11.11 10.05 5.87
N ILE A 170 11.21 8.95 5.09
CA ILE A 170 10.44 8.79 3.87
C ILE A 170 8.92 8.73 4.15
N ALA A 171 8.50 8.13 5.26
CA ALA A 171 7.08 8.12 5.65
C ALA A 171 6.60 9.51 6.08
N LEU A 172 7.42 10.29 6.79
CA LEU A 172 7.10 11.69 7.13
C LEU A 172 6.98 12.54 5.85
N SER A 173 7.89 12.36 4.91
CA SER A 173 7.83 13.04 3.60
C SER A 173 6.56 12.66 2.84
N MET A 174 6.22 11.38 2.78
CA MET A 174 5.00 10.89 2.13
C MET A 174 3.74 11.42 2.83
N GLN A 175 3.73 11.49 4.15
CA GLN A 175 2.64 12.07 4.94
C GLN A 175 2.41 13.54 4.55
N GLY A 176 3.48 14.32 4.37
CA GLY A 176 3.40 15.70 3.91
C GLY A 176 2.90 15.82 2.47
N LEU A 177 3.43 15.00 1.55
CA LEU A 177 3.06 15.00 0.13
C LEU A 177 1.59 14.64 -0.10
N THR A 178 1.00 13.83 0.77
CA THR A 178 -0.41 13.37 0.68
C THR A 178 -1.35 14.13 1.61
N SER A 179 -0.85 15.11 2.38
CA SER A 179 -1.68 15.91 3.28
C SER A 179 -2.48 16.98 2.54
N LEU A 180 -3.74 17.13 2.88
CA LEU A 180 -4.60 18.24 2.45
C LEU A 180 -4.44 19.49 3.34
N LEU A 181 -3.77 19.35 4.49
CA LEU A 181 -3.68 20.39 5.51
C LEU A 181 -2.32 21.10 5.46
N GLN A 182 -2.36 22.41 5.18
CA GLN A 182 -1.14 23.21 5.08
C GLN A 182 -0.29 23.20 6.36
N HIS A 183 -0.92 23.30 7.53
CA HIS A 183 -0.22 23.28 8.81
C HIS A 183 0.47 21.94 9.10
N GLU A 184 -0.11 20.81 8.64
CA GLU A 184 0.53 19.50 8.77
C GLU A 184 1.80 19.42 7.89
N ARG A 185 1.73 19.90 6.66
CA ARG A 185 2.89 19.96 5.75
C ARG A 185 4.03 20.78 6.34
N GLU A 186 3.71 21.97 6.87
CA GLU A 186 4.69 22.87 7.50
C GLU A 186 5.34 22.23 8.73
N ALA A 187 4.55 21.59 9.60
CA ALA A 187 5.05 20.89 10.77
C ALA A 187 5.98 19.73 10.40
N LEU A 188 5.64 18.95 9.36
CA LEU A 188 6.46 17.85 8.88
C LEU A 188 7.79 18.34 8.28
N ILE A 189 7.78 19.42 7.51
CA ILE A 189 9.01 20.04 7.00
C ILE A 189 9.93 20.43 8.16
N GLN A 190 9.41 21.10 9.20
CA GLN A 190 10.18 21.47 10.39
C GLN A 190 10.70 20.27 11.19
N THR A 191 10.04 19.12 11.06
CA THR A 191 10.46 17.87 11.73
C THR A 191 11.59 17.17 11.01
N ILE A 192 11.64 17.29 9.67
CA ILE A 192 12.60 16.59 8.80
C ILE A 192 13.92 17.37 8.68
N ILE A 193 13.87 18.70 8.76
CA ILE A 193 15.05 19.60 8.72
C ILE A 193 15.69 19.73 10.11
#